data_9dfa491ffce71d6d1af85f4503e844f1
#
_entry.id   9dfa491ffce71d6d1af85f4503e844f1
#
_cell.length_a   1.000
_cell.length_b   1.000
_cell.length_c   1.000
_cell.angle_alpha   90.00
_cell.angle_beta   90.00
_cell.angle_gamma   90.00
#
_symmetry.space_group_name_H-M   'P 1'
#
loop_
_entity.id
_entity.type
_entity.pdbx_description
1 polymer ?
#
loop_
_entity_poly.entity_id
_entity_poly.type
_entity_poly.pdbx_seq_one_letter_code
_entity_poly.pdbx_strand_id
1 'polypeptide(L)'
;MKLAPTAKVLMAVAALVLSALPAQASLPGIEDFTNERIVPLLIYPTSARADGSGFLYSSRIVFTSAHTAVTFDANGKMVDFREELSVGKPNSNVRTSGPGVRVIKRFVAPGYIANKQGDTNDFAILVLEKDLMKIEPAQLMTPEIEKELVEKRATVKMHGYGVHVDLCGPNQNPPCRQNSFESSLIPRSAEATLRPASDFAQLIPNQIQARFTSQLLFFSPEKTGMCAGDSGGSLTTTYNGKLLYLSNIGTGGFTYGCGLGGGYDGKGGFQYSPQIYKMADLIKQAENFLVEQIAMEDSAAKAKQEAAKKKTTITCVKGKISKKVTAVKPKCPAGYKKK
;
A
#
# COMPACT_ATOMS: atom_id res chain seq x y z
N MET A 1 32.82 56.71 -58.15
CA MET A 1 32.85 55.33 -57.77
C MET A 1 32.62 55.23 -56.27
N LYS A 2 31.44 54.82 -55.84
CA LYS A 2 31.05 54.69 -54.42
C LYS A 2 30.99 53.20 -54.03
N LEU A 3 31.83 52.83 -53.07
CA LEU A 3 31.86 51.51 -52.49
C LEU A 3 30.71 51.39 -51.48
N ALA A 4 29.94 50.34 -51.63
CA ALA A 4 28.85 49.96 -50.70
C ALA A 4 29.42 49.22 -49.46
N PRO A 5 28.84 49.39 -48.29
CA PRO A 5 29.26 48.64 -47.09
C PRO A 5 28.63 47.32 -47.02
N THR A 6 29.46 46.30 -46.83
CA THR A 6 29.10 44.91 -46.54
C THR A 6 28.43 44.77 -45.14
N ALA A 7 27.18 44.37 -45.11
CA ALA A 7 26.48 44.04 -43.88
C ALA A 7 27.03 42.70 -43.33
N LYS A 8 27.63 42.74 -42.17
CA LYS A 8 27.97 41.54 -41.38
C LYS A 8 26.72 41.03 -40.66
N VAL A 9 26.19 39.93 -41.14
CA VAL A 9 25.16 39.16 -40.43
C VAL A 9 25.84 38.42 -39.30
N LEU A 10 25.64 38.87 -38.07
CA LEU A 10 25.96 38.09 -36.86
C LEU A 10 24.89 37.02 -36.70
N MET A 11 25.18 35.77 -37.03
CA MET A 11 24.41 34.61 -36.58
C MET A 11 24.74 34.36 -35.11
N ALA A 12 23.83 34.74 -34.22
CA ALA A 12 23.83 34.29 -32.84
C ALA A 12 23.38 32.85 -32.83
N VAL A 13 24.33 31.92 -32.74
CA VAL A 13 24.04 30.52 -32.42
C VAL A 13 23.71 30.46 -30.92
N ALA A 14 22.42 30.48 -30.59
CA ALA A 14 21.97 30.15 -29.27
C ALA A 14 22.21 28.65 -29.08
N ALA A 15 23.33 28.30 -28.49
CA ALA A 15 23.54 26.94 -27.96
C ALA A 15 22.53 26.72 -26.84
N LEU A 16 21.43 26.06 -27.17
CA LEU A 16 20.60 25.40 -26.17
C LEU A 16 21.50 24.35 -25.51
N VAL A 17 22.11 24.68 -24.41
CA VAL A 17 22.63 23.73 -23.46
C VAL A 17 21.39 23.13 -22.83
N LEU A 18 20.86 22.08 -23.48
CA LEU A 18 20.10 21.06 -22.76
C LEU A 18 21.07 20.51 -21.73
N SER A 19 21.01 21.03 -20.52
CA SER A 19 21.52 20.33 -19.35
C SER A 19 20.73 19.05 -19.29
N ALA A 20 21.27 18.01 -19.90
CA ALA A 20 20.92 16.66 -19.53
C ALA A 20 21.20 16.61 -18.02
N LEU A 21 20.14 16.76 -17.23
CA LEU A 21 20.18 16.37 -15.83
C LEU A 21 20.77 14.95 -15.86
N PRO A 22 21.84 14.69 -15.13
CA PRO A 22 22.33 13.34 -15.04
C PRO A 22 21.11 12.52 -14.66
N ALA A 23 20.77 11.53 -15.50
CA ALA A 23 19.82 10.50 -15.10
C ALA A 23 20.42 9.92 -13.82
N GLN A 24 19.95 10.44 -12.70
CA GLN A 24 20.33 9.89 -11.41
C GLN A 24 19.80 8.47 -11.44
N ALA A 25 20.72 7.57 -11.61
CA ALA A 25 20.55 6.16 -11.38
C ALA A 25 20.21 5.98 -9.90
N SER A 26 19.04 6.40 -9.54
CA SER A 26 18.57 6.18 -8.19
C SER A 26 17.76 4.91 -8.21
N LEU A 27 18.27 3.97 -7.58
CA LEU A 27 17.56 2.95 -6.87
C LEU A 27 16.32 3.50 -6.19
N PRO A 28 15.42 2.66 -5.93
CA PRO A 28 14.08 2.52 -6.43
C PRO A 28 13.25 3.77 -6.20
N GLY A 29 13.01 4.48 -7.25
CA GLY A 29 12.01 5.53 -7.29
C GLY A 29 12.41 6.85 -6.61
N ILE A 30 11.62 7.84 -6.89
CA ILE A 30 11.70 9.19 -6.30
C ILE A 30 10.74 9.28 -5.10
N GLU A 31 11.03 10.17 -4.18
CA GLU A 31 10.06 10.57 -3.15
C GLU A 31 8.78 11.05 -3.82
N ASP A 32 7.66 10.47 -3.43
CA ASP A 32 6.38 10.78 -4.06
C ASP A 32 5.24 10.83 -3.05
N PHE A 33 4.84 12.04 -2.72
CA PHE A 33 3.71 12.35 -1.85
C PHE A 33 2.43 12.63 -2.63
N THR A 34 2.37 12.31 -3.92
CA THR A 34 1.19 12.58 -4.75
C THR A 34 0.10 11.52 -4.61
N ASN A 35 0.46 10.30 -4.20
CA ASN A 35 -0.52 9.24 -3.96
C ASN A 35 -0.98 9.25 -2.49
N GLU A 36 -2.07 9.96 -2.21
CA GLU A 36 -2.65 10.09 -0.87
C GLU A 36 -3.17 8.76 -0.27
N ARG A 37 -3.12 7.66 -1.02
CA ARG A 37 -3.64 6.36 -0.61
C ARG A 37 -2.55 5.34 -0.26
N ILE A 38 -1.28 5.67 -0.49
CA ILE A 38 -0.19 4.77 -0.11
C ILE A 38 0.03 4.80 1.39
N VAL A 39 0.11 3.65 2.02
CA VAL A 39 0.25 3.50 3.46
C VAL A 39 1.40 2.56 3.82
N PRO A 40 2.15 2.82 4.90
CA PRO A 40 3.10 1.87 5.43
C PRO A 40 2.38 0.83 6.30
N LEU A 41 2.79 -0.42 6.20
CA LEU A 41 2.42 -1.48 7.13
C LEU A 41 3.45 -1.53 8.25
N LEU A 42 2.97 -1.55 9.49
CA LEU A 42 3.78 -1.46 10.69
C LEU A 42 3.51 -2.67 11.59
N ILE A 43 4.55 -3.24 12.17
CA ILE A 43 4.39 -4.20 13.25
C ILE A 43 4.34 -3.42 14.56
N TYR A 44 3.18 -3.46 15.20
CA TYR A 44 2.94 -2.74 16.46
C TYR A 44 3.71 -3.40 17.61
N PRO A 45 4.21 -2.64 18.61
CA PRO A 45 4.16 -1.17 18.72
C PRO A 45 5.45 -0.45 18.30
N THR A 46 6.43 -1.15 17.75
CA THR A 46 7.83 -0.71 17.79
C THR A 46 8.53 -0.57 16.45
N SER A 47 7.87 -0.78 15.28
CA SER A 47 8.64 -0.69 14.06
C SER A 47 9.00 0.76 13.73
N ALA A 48 10.30 1.01 13.71
CA ALA A 48 10.87 2.27 13.22
C ALA A 48 10.93 2.32 11.69
N ARG A 49 10.39 1.31 11.01
CA ARG A 49 10.38 1.15 9.55
C ARG A 49 9.07 0.49 9.11
N ALA A 50 8.74 0.62 7.84
CA ALA A 50 7.68 -0.16 7.23
C ALA A 50 8.14 -1.63 7.01
N ASP A 51 7.30 -2.58 7.37
CA ASP A 51 7.50 -4.01 7.06
C ASP A 51 6.90 -4.40 5.70
N GLY A 52 6.17 -3.48 5.10
CA GLY A 52 5.54 -3.59 3.81
C GLY A 52 4.75 -2.33 3.51
N SER A 53 4.05 -2.36 2.40
CA SER A 53 3.25 -1.27 1.90
C SER A 53 1.80 -1.69 1.72
N GLY A 54 0.90 -0.73 1.60
CA GLY A 54 -0.51 -0.97 1.30
C GLY A 54 -1.12 0.19 0.55
N PHE A 55 -2.30 -0.04 -0.01
CA PHE A 55 -3.11 0.96 -0.68
C PHE A 55 -4.44 1.12 0.03
N LEU A 56 -4.75 2.31 0.51
CA LEU A 56 -6.00 2.64 1.18
C LEU A 56 -7.12 2.69 0.13
N TYR A 57 -7.87 1.59 0.02
CA TYR A 57 -8.99 1.46 -0.91
C TYR A 57 -10.17 2.34 -0.50
N SER A 58 -10.55 2.27 0.77
CA SER A 58 -11.60 3.10 1.38
C SER A 58 -11.17 3.48 2.79
N SER A 59 -11.99 4.23 3.51
CA SER A 59 -11.64 4.77 4.83
C SER A 59 -11.09 3.75 5.84
N ARG A 60 -11.49 2.46 5.73
CA ARG A 60 -11.11 1.38 6.64
C ARG A 60 -10.64 0.10 5.94
N ILE A 61 -10.48 0.11 4.61
CA ILE A 61 -10.03 -1.06 3.84
C ILE A 61 -8.71 -0.74 3.16
N VAL A 62 -7.71 -1.59 3.37
CA VAL A 62 -6.38 -1.49 2.77
C VAL A 62 -6.10 -2.75 1.97
N PHE A 63 -5.64 -2.59 0.74
CA PHE A 63 -5.12 -3.67 -0.10
C PHE A 63 -3.63 -3.81 0.13
N THR A 64 -3.14 -5.05 0.16
CA THR A 64 -1.72 -5.37 0.33
C THR A 64 -1.41 -6.75 -0.25
N SER A 65 -0.17 -7.20 -0.13
CA SER A 65 0.22 -8.56 -0.47
C SER A 65 -0.13 -9.55 0.63
N ALA A 66 -0.47 -10.79 0.26
CA ALA A 66 -0.77 -11.83 1.24
C ALA A 66 0.45 -12.14 2.12
N HIS A 67 1.65 -12.24 1.54
CA HIS A 67 2.87 -12.52 2.30
C HIS A 67 3.24 -11.45 3.35
N THR A 68 2.73 -10.22 3.20
CA THR A 68 2.90 -9.17 4.22
C THR A 68 1.82 -9.23 5.30
N ALA A 69 0.66 -9.78 4.98
CA ALA A 69 -0.51 -9.81 5.86
C ALA A 69 -0.56 -11.05 6.77
N VAL A 70 0.09 -12.15 6.39
CA VAL A 70 0.01 -13.45 7.09
C VAL A 70 1.38 -14.00 7.46
N THR A 71 1.38 -14.95 8.40
CA THR A 71 2.56 -15.70 8.85
C THR A 71 2.49 -17.13 8.34
N PHE A 72 3.63 -17.79 8.19
CA PHE A 72 3.74 -19.17 7.70
C PHE A 72 4.57 -20.00 8.65
N ASP A 73 4.24 -21.29 8.79
CA ASP A 73 5.07 -22.26 9.49
C ASP A 73 6.29 -22.70 8.66
N ALA A 74 7.10 -23.55 9.23
CA ALA A 74 8.29 -24.11 8.58
C ALA A 74 7.99 -24.89 7.28
N ASN A 75 6.74 -25.34 7.12
CA ASN A 75 6.27 -26.06 5.94
C ASN A 75 5.65 -25.12 4.89
N GLY A 76 5.64 -23.82 5.14
CA GLY A 76 5.01 -22.83 4.27
C GLY A 76 3.48 -22.83 4.33
N LYS A 77 2.88 -23.45 5.37
CA LYS A 77 1.44 -23.38 5.59
C LYS A 77 1.11 -22.12 6.39
N MET A 78 0.09 -21.41 5.98
CA MET A 78 -0.45 -20.28 6.72
C MET A 78 -0.97 -20.77 8.08
N VAL A 79 -0.35 -20.33 9.17
CA VAL A 79 -0.68 -20.79 10.52
C VAL A 79 -1.38 -19.71 11.32
N ASP A 80 -1.02 -18.46 11.10
CA ASP A 80 -1.64 -17.37 11.83
C ASP A 80 -1.48 -16.04 11.10
N PHE A 81 -2.36 -15.11 11.44
CA PHE A 81 -2.22 -13.74 11.02
C PHE A 81 -1.23 -13.02 11.93
N ARG A 82 -0.48 -12.09 11.39
CA ARG A 82 0.36 -11.21 12.21
C ARG A 82 -0.53 -10.35 13.10
N GLU A 83 -0.76 -10.77 14.34
CA GLU A 83 -1.66 -10.09 15.28
C GLU A 83 -1.31 -8.63 15.51
N GLU A 84 -0.02 -8.31 15.41
CA GLU A 84 0.54 -6.99 15.68
C GLU A 84 0.52 -6.04 14.48
N LEU A 85 -0.10 -6.43 13.36
CA LEU A 85 -0.11 -5.61 12.16
C LEU A 85 -1.02 -4.39 12.35
N SER A 86 -0.46 -3.22 12.06
CA SER A 86 -1.16 -1.95 11.99
C SER A 86 -0.84 -1.20 10.70
N VAL A 87 -1.63 -0.21 10.37
CA VAL A 87 -1.47 0.60 9.17
C VAL A 87 -1.18 2.03 9.59
N GLY A 88 -0.05 2.55 9.13
CA GLY A 88 0.37 3.91 9.40
C GLY A 88 -0.43 4.93 8.59
N LYS A 89 -0.26 6.21 8.96
CA LYS A 89 -0.95 7.32 8.29
C LYS A 89 -0.58 7.34 6.78
N PRO A 90 -1.56 7.55 5.89
CA PRO A 90 -1.29 7.64 4.47
C PRO A 90 -0.27 8.71 4.14
N ASN A 91 0.54 8.43 3.14
CA ASN A 91 1.48 9.39 2.55
C ASN A 91 2.36 10.11 3.58
N SER A 92 2.86 9.39 4.57
CA SER A 92 3.55 9.96 5.72
C SER A 92 4.93 9.36 5.97
N ASN A 93 5.74 10.07 6.73
CA ASN A 93 6.99 9.53 7.27
C ASN A 93 6.68 8.56 8.42
N VAL A 94 7.17 7.33 8.31
CA VAL A 94 6.92 6.25 9.27
C VAL A 94 7.31 6.61 10.71
N ARG A 95 8.43 7.32 10.89
CA ARG A 95 8.91 7.71 12.24
C ARG A 95 8.07 8.77 12.93
N THR A 96 7.38 9.61 12.14
CA THR A 96 6.64 10.76 12.66
C THR A 96 5.12 10.61 12.59
N SER A 97 4.63 9.56 11.92
CA SER A 97 3.19 9.35 11.72
C SER A 97 2.44 8.91 12.97
N GLY A 98 3.15 8.57 14.04
CA GLY A 98 2.56 8.01 15.25
C GLY A 98 2.15 6.54 15.11
N PRO A 99 1.48 5.99 16.11
CA PRO A 99 1.01 4.61 16.07
C PRO A 99 -0.02 4.43 14.96
N GLY A 100 0.12 3.34 14.21
CA GLY A 100 -0.83 2.98 13.16
C GLY A 100 -2.22 2.62 13.71
N VAL A 101 -3.19 2.48 12.81
CA VAL A 101 -4.50 1.93 13.13
C VAL A 101 -4.44 0.41 13.04
N ARG A 102 -4.94 -0.26 14.08
CA ARG A 102 -4.91 -1.71 14.20
C ARG A 102 -5.75 -2.39 13.12
N VAL A 103 -5.24 -3.51 12.59
CA VAL A 103 -5.98 -4.40 11.69
C VAL A 103 -6.84 -5.35 12.53
N ILE A 104 -8.15 -5.34 12.30
CA ILE A 104 -9.13 -6.19 13.01
C ILE A 104 -9.54 -7.43 12.23
N LYS A 105 -9.38 -7.43 10.90
CA LYS A 105 -9.71 -8.56 10.05
C LYS A 105 -8.81 -8.55 8.81
N ARG A 106 -8.49 -9.74 8.33
CA ARG A 106 -7.73 -9.97 7.10
C ARG A 106 -8.47 -10.94 6.22
N PHE A 107 -8.46 -10.67 4.93
CA PHE A 107 -8.95 -11.56 3.88
C PHE A 107 -7.79 -11.84 2.94
N VAL A 108 -7.49 -13.09 2.69
CA VAL A 108 -6.40 -13.53 1.82
C VAL A 108 -7.00 -14.14 0.55
N ALA A 109 -6.41 -13.83 -0.59
CA ALA A 109 -6.88 -14.34 -1.87
C ALA A 109 -6.90 -15.87 -1.89
N PRO A 110 -7.97 -16.49 -2.40
CA PRO A 110 -8.07 -17.94 -2.51
C PRO A 110 -6.93 -18.51 -3.36
N GLY A 111 -6.37 -19.63 -2.91
CA GLY A 111 -5.28 -20.30 -3.62
C GLY A 111 -3.91 -19.64 -3.47
N TYR A 112 -3.76 -18.62 -2.62
CA TYR A 112 -2.45 -18.12 -2.24
C TYR A 112 -1.62 -19.23 -1.59
N ILE A 113 -0.40 -19.45 -2.08
CA ILE A 113 0.54 -20.46 -1.56
C ILE A 113 1.88 -19.77 -1.35
N ALA A 114 2.30 -19.66 -0.10
CA ALA A 114 3.57 -19.04 0.24
C ALA A 114 4.79 -19.78 -0.31
N ASN A 115 5.84 -19.02 -0.60
CA ASN A 115 7.17 -19.52 -0.94
C ASN A 115 7.26 -20.39 -2.21
N LYS A 116 6.27 -20.37 -3.08
CA LYS A 116 6.38 -20.96 -4.41
C LYS A 116 6.71 -19.88 -5.42
N GLN A 117 7.79 -20.08 -6.17
CA GLN A 117 8.06 -19.26 -7.35
C GLN A 117 6.80 -19.15 -8.22
N GLY A 118 6.37 -17.92 -8.52
CA GLY A 118 5.18 -17.67 -9.31
C GLY A 118 3.89 -17.69 -8.50
N ASP A 119 3.92 -17.19 -7.27
CA ASP A 119 2.72 -17.00 -6.47
C ASP A 119 1.78 -16.01 -7.13
N THR A 120 0.71 -16.53 -7.72
CA THR A 120 -0.17 -15.77 -8.61
C THR A 120 -1.29 -15.03 -7.89
N ASN A 121 -1.52 -15.35 -6.60
CA ASN A 121 -2.61 -14.81 -5.79
C ASN A 121 -2.09 -14.10 -4.52
N ASP A 122 -0.94 -13.44 -4.63
CA ASP A 122 -0.32 -12.72 -3.53
C ASP A 122 -1.05 -11.40 -3.25
N PHE A 123 -2.29 -11.52 -2.78
CA PHE A 123 -3.17 -10.40 -2.47
C PHE A 123 -3.92 -10.62 -1.16
N ALA A 124 -4.02 -9.57 -0.35
CA ALA A 124 -4.79 -9.56 0.87
C ALA A 124 -5.50 -8.22 1.08
N ILE A 125 -6.56 -8.26 1.86
CA ILE A 125 -7.34 -7.10 2.29
C ILE A 125 -7.28 -7.01 3.81
N LEU A 126 -6.96 -5.83 4.31
CA LEU A 126 -6.94 -5.52 5.73
C LEU A 126 -8.12 -4.61 6.05
N VAL A 127 -8.91 -4.97 7.06
CA VAL A 127 -9.97 -4.11 7.61
C VAL A 127 -9.47 -3.49 8.91
N LEU A 128 -9.61 -2.18 9.01
CA LEU A 128 -9.09 -1.38 10.12
C LEU A 128 -10.14 -1.18 11.23
N GLU A 129 -9.66 -1.04 12.44
CA GLU A 129 -10.49 -0.78 13.64
C GLU A 129 -11.29 0.53 13.54
N LYS A 130 -10.74 1.52 12.86
CA LYS A 130 -11.37 2.84 12.66
C LYS A 130 -10.91 3.48 11.36
N ASP A 131 -11.57 4.53 10.94
CA ASP A 131 -11.17 5.31 9.77
C ASP A 131 -9.72 5.78 9.90
N LEU A 132 -8.93 5.48 8.88
CA LEU A 132 -7.58 6.03 8.76
C LEU A 132 -7.63 7.43 8.14
N MET A 133 -8.48 7.58 7.13
CA MET A 133 -8.80 8.84 6.47
C MET A 133 -10.20 8.71 5.85
N LYS A 134 -11.00 9.79 5.86
CA LYS A 134 -12.31 9.78 5.19
C LYS A 134 -12.14 9.94 3.70
N ILE A 135 -12.33 8.87 2.97
CA ILE A 135 -12.24 8.83 1.51
C ILE A 135 -13.27 7.85 0.93
N GLU A 136 -13.68 8.11 -0.31
CA GLU A 136 -14.48 7.19 -1.10
C GLU A 136 -13.64 6.01 -1.59
N PRO A 137 -14.26 4.86 -1.88
CA PRO A 137 -13.58 3.73 -2.51
C PRO A 137 -12.86 4.15 -3.80
N ALA A 138 -11.65 3.62 -3.99
CA ALA A 138 -10.88 3.88 -5.19
C ALA A 138 -11.52 3.21 -6.42
N GLN A 139 -11.35 3.81 -7.58
CA GLN A 139 -11.71 3.17 -8.84
C GLN A 139 -10.76 1.99 -9.08
N LEU A 140 -11.33 0.83 -9.42
CA LEU A 140 -10.59 -0.39 -9.72
C LEU A 140 -10.57 -0.65 -11.23
N MET A 141 -9.46 -1.23 -11.71
CA MET A 141 -9.32 -1.67 -13.09
C MET A 141 -10.33 -2.79 -13.41
N THR A 142 -10.95 -2.70 -14.58
CA THR A 142 -11.80 -3.75 -15.15
C THR A 142 -11.06 -4.50 -16.26
N PRO A 143 -11.55 -5.68 -16.73
CA PRO A 143 -10.96 -6.37 -17.86
C PRO A 143 -10.85 -5.52 -19.12
N GLU A 144 -11.86 -4.68 -19.40
CA GLU A 144 -11.89 -3.80 -20.57
C GLU A 144 -10.83 -2.71 -20.49
N ILE A 145 -10.70 -2.11 -19.31
CA ILE A 145 -9.67 -1.09 -19.04
C ILE A 145 -8.27 -1.72 -19.13
N GLU A 146 -8.07 -2.92 -18.55
CA GLU A 146 -6.80 -3.63 -18.67
C GLU A 146 -6.40 -3.83 -20.13
N LYS A 147 -7.32 -4.36 -20.93
CA LYS A 147 -7.08 -4.58 -22.35
C LYS A 147 -6.63 -3.29 -23.04
N GLU A 148 -7.36 -2.19 -22.83
CA GLU A 148 -7.03 -0.88 -23.41
C GLU A 148 -5.63 -0.40 -22.97
N LEU A 149 -5.33 -0.46 -21.68
CA LEU A 149 -4.08 0.02 -21.14
C LEU A 149 -2.88 -0.83 -21.57
N VAL A 150 -3.05 -2.15 -21.68
CA VAL A 150 -2.01 -3.08 -22.16
C VAL A 150 -1.75 -2.87 -23.65
N GLU A 151 -2.78 -2.73 -24.48
CA GLU A 151 -2.64 -2.45 -25.92
C GLU A 151 -1.90 -1.13 -26.17
N LYS A 152 -2.18 -0.11 -25.35
CA LYS A 152 -1.49 1.19 -25.42
C LYS A 152 -0.12 1.18 -24.78
N ARG A 153 0.30 0.10 -24.15
CA ARG A 153 1.54 0.03 -23.35
C ARG A 153 1.60 1.19 -22.34
N ALA A 154 0.50 1.40 -21.62
CA ALA A 154 0.34 2.55 -20.74
C ALA A 154 1.42 2.59 -19.66
N THR A 155 1.89 3.80 -19.35
CA THR A 155 2.74 4.05 -18.18
C THR A 155 1.92 3.96 -16.91
N VAL A 156 2.46 3.26 -15.94
CA VAL A 156 1.89 3.07 -14.60
C VAL A 156 2.91 3.45 -13.55
N LYS A 157 2.45 3.80 -12.37
CA LYS A 157 3.30 4.11 -11.23
C LYS A 157 3.20 3.00 -10.18
N MET A 158 4.35 2.54 -9.75
CA MET A 158 4.52 1.71 -8.56
C MET A 158 4.76 2.62 -7.36
N HIS A 159 4.09 2.39 -6.24
CA HIS A 159 4.30 3.14 -5.00
C HIS A 159 4.52 2.19 -3.84
N GLY A 160 5.47 2.53 -2.97
CA GLY A 160 5.76 1.75 -1.78
C GLY A 160 6.68 2.46 -0.79
N TYR A 161 7.01 1.74 0.27
CA TYR A 161 7.94 2.13 1.33
C TYR A 161 9.18 1.22 1.34
N GLY A 162 9.52 0.66 0.19
CA GLY A 162 10.60 -0.30 0.05
C GLY A 162 11.98 0.29 0.23
N VAL A 163 12.95 -0.59 0.13
CA VAL A 163 14.36 -0.23 0.19
C VAL A 163 14.72 0.78 -0.89
N HIS A 164 15.42 1.84 -0.54
CA HIS A 164 15.76 2.95 -1.43
C HIS A 164 17.26 3.27 -1.50
N VAL A 165 18.06 2.68 -0.63
CA VAL A 165 19.52 2.90 -0.59
C VAL A 165 20.25 1.58 -0.74
N ASP A 166 21.19 1.54 -1.67
CA ASP A 166 22.21 0.51 -1.73
C ASP A 166 23.43 0.99 -0.94
N LEU A 167 23.54 0.51 0.28
CA LEU A 167 24.68 0.81 1.14
C LEU A 167 25.99 0.15 0.67
N CYS A 168 25.90 -0.72 -0.31
CA CYS A 168 27.04 -1.47 -0.82
C CYS A 168 27.63 -0.87 -2.07
N GLY A 169 27.57 0.22 -2.48
CA GLY A 169 28.23 0.84 -3.66
C GLY A 169 28.37 -0.04 -4.92
N PRO A 170 28.55 0.56 -6.08
CA PRO A 170 28.46 -0.11 -7.37
C PRO A 170 29.54 -1.19 -7.66
N ASN A 171 30.55 -1.33 -6.81
CA ASN A 171 31.73 -2.15 -7.09
C ASN A 171 31.93 -3.33 -6.10
N GLN A 172 30.96 -3.68 -5.28
CA GLN A 172 31.12 -4.78 -4.33
C GLN A 172 30.73 -6.13 -4.94
N ASN A 173 31.69 -7.04 -4.96
CA ASN A 173 31.53 -8.45 -5.27
C ASN A 173 31.96 -9.26 -4.02
N PRO A 174 31.11 -10.01 -3.36
CA PRO A 174 29.81 -10.52 -3.76
C PRO A 174 28.67 -9.50 -3.54
N PRO A 175 27.48 -9.81 -4.10
CA PRO A 175 26.33 -8.90 -3.99
C PRO A 175 25.97 -8.61 -2.53
N CYS A 176 25.46 -7.43 -2.29
CA CYS A 176 25.07 -6.95 -0.98
C CYS A 176 24.21 -7.97 -0.21
N ARG A 177 24.54 -8.18 1.04
CA ARG A 177 23.68 -8.97 1.93
C ARG A 177 22.43 -8.15 2.25
N GLN A 178 21.32 -8.86 2.41
CA GLN A 178 19.99 -8.27 2.75
C GLN A 178 20.03 -7.26 3.91
N ASN A 179 21.00 -7.36 4.80
CA ASN A 179 21.19 -6.47 5.96
C ASN A 179 21.81 -5.10 5.61
N SER A 180 22.16 -4.88 4.34
CA SER A 180 22.78 -3.63 3.86
C SER A 180 21.77 -2.66 3.26
N PHE A 181 20.48 -2.99 3.27
CA PHE A 181 19.41 -2.19 2.69
C PHE A 181 18.67 -1.38 3.75
N GLU A 182 18.37 -0.16 3.42
CA GLU A 182 17.59 0.76 4.26
C GLU A 182 16.18 0.92 3.67
N SER A 183 15.15 0.55 4.43
CA SER A 183 13.77 0.78 4.04
C SER A 183 13.45 2.26 4.02
N SER A 184 12.67 2.71 3.06
CA SER A 184 12.23 4.10 2.99
C SER A 184 11.33 4.43 4.19
N LEU A 185 11.56 5.60 4.75
CA LEU A 185 10.71 6.16 5.81
C LEU A 185 9.52 6.93 5.24
N ILE A 186 9.54 7.21 3.96
CA ILE A 186 8.57 8.02 3.23
C ILE A 186 8.14 7.28 1.97
N PRO A 187 6.96 7.60 1.40
CA PRO A 187 6.51 6.96 0.18
C PRO A 187 7.42 7.33 -1.00
N ARG A 188 7.65 6.34 -1.84
CA ARG A 188 8.42 6.49 -3.09
C ARG A 188 7.65 5.91 -4.25
N SER A 189 7.95 6.38 -5.45
CA SER A 189 7.37 5.83 -6.67
C SER A 189 8.39 5.59 -7.76
N ALA A 190 8.08 4.65 -8.64
CA ALA A 190 8.80 4.41 -9.88
C ALA A 190 7.80 4.15 -11.00
N GLU A 191 8.20 4.48 -12.23
CA GLU A 191 7.39 4.21 -13.40
C GLU A 191 7.66 2.83 -13.97
N ALA A 192 6.63 2.21 -14.50
CA ALA A 192 6.69 0.97 -15.25
C ALA A 192 5.74 1.07 -16.46
N THR A 193 5.84 0.14 -17.38
CA THR A 193 5.01 0.09 -18.58
C THR A 193 4.25 -1.23 -18.64
N LEU A 194 2.94 -1.19 -18.79
CA LEU A 194 2.14 -2.40 -19.00
C LEU A 194 2.56 -3.11 -20.27
N ARG A 195 2.58 -4.45 -20.25
CA ARG A 195 3.03 -5.28 -21.35
C ARG A 195 2.09 -6.45 -21.59
N PRO A 196 1.84 -6.81 -22.86
CA PRO A 196 1.10 -8.01 -23.18
C PRO A 196 1.92 -9.27 -22.86
N ALA A 197 1.23 -10.39 -22.59
CA ALA A 197 1.87 -11.66 -22.27
C ALA A 197 2.82 -12.15 -23.40
N SER A 198 2.58 -11.76 -24.64
CA SER A 198 3.44 -12.07 -25.78
C SER A 198 4.88 -11.54 -25.63
N ASP A 199 5.06 -10.41 -24.98
CA ASP A 199 6.38 -9.81 -24.76
C ASP A 199 7.23 -10.69 -23.81
N PHE A 200 6.58 -11.50 -22.99
CA PHE A 200 7.20 -12.39 -22.00
C PHE A 200 7.47 -13.80 -22.58
N ALA A 201 6.78 -14.18 -23.65
CA ALA A 201 6.83 -15.53 -24.18
C ALA A 201 8.25 -16.00 -24.55
N GLN A 202 9.14 -15.07 -24.90
CA GLN A 202 10.55 -15.38 -25.23
C GLN A 202 11.47 -15.47 -24.02
N LEU A 203 11.01 -14.92 -22.87
CA LEU A 203 11.82 -14.79 -21.66
C LEU A 203 11.47 -15.84 -20.61
N ILE A 204 10.32 -16.48 -20.75
CA ILE A 204 9.76 -17.39 -19.76
C ILE A 204 9.73 -18.80 -20.32
N PRO A 205 10.27 -19.81 -19.62
CA PRO A 205 10.11 -21.21 -20.00
C PRO A 205 8.62 -21.57 -20.16
N ASN A 206 8.30 -22.31 -21.23
CA ASN A 206 6.92 -22.69 -21.60
C ASN A 206 6.11 -23.29 -20.45
N GLN A 207 6.76 -23.99 -19.51
CA GLN A 207 6.13 -24.61 -18.33
C GLN A 207 5.56 -23.58 -17.32
N ILE A 208 6.03 -22.35 -17.39
CA ILE A 208 5.64 -21.27 -16.47
C ILE A 208 4.68 -20.30 -17.15
N GLN A 209 4.68 -20.21 -18.47
CA GLN A 209 3.85 -19.26 -19.24
C GLN A 209 2.35 -19.31 -18.88
N ALA A 210 1.82 -20.52 -18.67
CA ALA A 210 0.39 -20.68 -18.32
C ALA A 210 -0.01 -19.95 -17.01
N ARG A 211 0.93 -19.72 -16.10
CA ARG A 211 0.67 -19.01 -14.86
C ARG A 211 0.52 -17.50 -15.04
N PHE A 212 1.12 -16.95 -16.09
CA PHE A 212 1.12 -15.51 -16.34
C PHE A 212 -0.04 -15.00 -17.18
N THR A 213 -0.77 -15.88 -17.84
CA THR A 213 -2.01 -15.50 -18.57
C THR A 213 -3.09 -14.93 -17.67
N SER A 214 -2.96 -15.12 -16.36
CA SER A 214 -3.89 -14.62 -15.34
C SER A 214 -3.33 -13.47 -14.52
N GLN A 215 -2.24 -12.85 -14.94
CA GLN A 215 -1.57 -11.77 -14.22
C GLN A 215 -1.50 -10.49 -15.05
N LEU A 216 -1.50 -9.37 -14.37
CA LEU A 216 -1.12 -8.09 -14.93
C LEU A 216 0.42 -8.06 -15.05
N LEU A 217 0.91 -7.81 -16.26
CA LEU A 217 2.33 -7.83 -16.57
C LEU A 217 2.83 -6.42 -16.86
N PHE A 218 3.98 -6.07 -16.30
CA PHE A 218 4.58 -4.76 -16.51
C PHE A 218 6.11 -4.84 -16.52
N PHE A 219 6.71 -3.86 -17.16
CA PHE A 219 8.15 -3.75 -17.33
C PHE A 219 8.66 -2.48 -16.64
N SER A 220 9.58 -2.64 -15.71
CA SER A 220 10.30 -1.52 -15.10
C SER A 220 11.53 -1.19 -15.93
N PRO A 221 11.82 0.10 -16.20
CA PRO A 221 13.03 0.52 -16.89
C PRO A 221 14.31 0.12 -16.14
N GLU A 222 15.44 0.30 -16.81
CA GLU A 222 16.75 0.03 -16.20
C GLU A 222 16.87 0.66 -14.82
N LYS A 223 17.43 -0.11 -13.91
CA LYS A 223 17.73 0.29 -12.51
C LYS A 223 16.52 0.70 -11.68
N THR A 224 15.31 0.41 -12.14
CA THR A 224 14.08 0.58 -11.35
C THR A 224 13.36 -0.74 -11.17
N GLY A 225 12.61 -0.88 -10.11
CA GLY A 225 11.85 -2.10 -9.85
C GLY A 225 11.38 -2.20 -8.40
N MET A 226 10.65 -3.24 -8.10
CA MET A 226 10.19 -3.53 -6.75
C MET A 226 11.36 -3.97 -5.86
N CYS A 227 11.33 -3.51 -4.61
CA CYS A 227 12.28 -3.88 -3.58
C CYS A 227 11.62 -4.49 -2.34
N ALA A 228 12.44 -5.01 -1.44
CA ALA A 228 11.97 -5.44 -0.12
C ALA A 228 11.28 -4.26 0.59
N GLY A 229 10.05 -4.47 1.08
CA GLY A 229 9.23 -3.43 1.69
C GLY A 229 8.24 -2.73 0.75
N ASP A 230 8.40 -2.84 -0.59
CA ASP A 230 7.38 -2.38 -1.54
C ASP A 230 6.19 -3.35 -1.63
N SER A 231 6.37 -4.56 -1.15
CA SER A 231 5.33 -5.60 -1.11
C SER A 231 4.02 -5.06 -0.56
N GLY A 232 2.95 -5.23 -1.31
CA GLY A 232 1.62 -4.71 -0.99
C GLY A 232 1.38 -3.26 -1.40
N GLY A 233 2.40 -2.54 -1.85
CA GLY A 233 2.28 -1.22 -2.44
C GLY A 233 1.38 -1.22 -3.68
N SER A 234 1.13 -0.08 -4.25
CA SER A 234 0.16 0.06 -5.33
C SER A 234 0.78 0.16 -6.70
N LEU A 235 0.14 -0.47 -7.67
CA LEU A 235 0.29 -0.18 -9.10
C LEU A 235 -0.92 0.65 -9.54
N THR A 236 -0.68 1.89 -9.96
CA THR A 236 -1.74 2.85 -10.29
C THR A 236 -1.46 3.59 -11.59
N THR A 237 -2.49 4.17 -12.18
CA THR A 237 -2.37 5.14 -13.26
C THR A 237 -3.49 6.17 -13.18
N THR A 238 -3.43 7.22 -13.99
CA THR A 238 -4.56 8.12 -14.18
C THR A 238 -5.38 7.67 -15.38
N TYR A 239 -6.65 7.42 -15.15
CA TYR A 239 -7.60 7.02 -16.20
C TYR A 239 -8.81 7.94 -16.15
N ASN A 240 -9.12 8.60 -17.26
CA ASN A 240 -10.19 9.60 -17.35
C ASN A 240 -10.12 10.68 -16.25
N GLY A 241 -8.90 11.15 -15.93
CA GLY A 241 -8.67 12.18 -14.92
C GLY A 241 -8.78 11.73 -13.47
N LYS A 242 -8.96 10.42 -13.22
CA LYS A 242 -9.06 9.86 -11.86
C LYS A 242 -7.96 8.84 -11.60
N LEU A 243 -7.58 8.71 -10.33
CA LEU A 243 -6.68 7.65 -9.89
C LEU A 243 -7.36 6.29 -10.08
N LEU A 244 -6.73 5.42 -10.86
CA LEU A 244 -7.15 4.05 -11.09
C LEU A 244 -6.17 3.11 -10.40
N TYR A 245 -6.67 2.21 -9.56
CA TYR A 245 -5.90 1.15 -8.95
C TYR A 245 -5.93 -0.09 -9.85
N LEU A 246 -4.75 -0.59 -10.22
CA LEU A 246 -4.60 -1.73 -11.12
C LEU A 246 -4.33 -3.02 -10.35
N SER A 247 -3.42 -2.95 -9.37
CA SER A 247 -3.00 -4.09 -8.58
C SER A 247 -2.15 -3.66 -7.38
N ASN A 248 -1.83 -4.64 -6.51
CA ASN A 248 -0.77 -4.49 -5.52
C ASN A 248 0.59 -4.91 -6.10
N ILE A 249 1.66 -4.45 -5.48
CA ILE A 249 3.00 -4.96 -5.71
C ILE A 249 3.15 -6.29 -4.95
N GLY A 250 3.31 -7.39 -5.69
CA GLY A 250 3.45 -8.73 -5.14
C GLY A 250 4.91 -9.20 -5.04
N THR A 251 5.11 -10.52 -4.97
CA THR A 251 6.43 -11.16 -4.89
C THR A 251 7.03 -11.55 -6.24
N GLY A 252 6.35 -11.25 -7.32
CA GLY A 252 6.67 -11.81 -8.62
C GLY A 252 7.46 -10.89 -9.54
N GLY A 253 8.66 -11.33 -9.89
CA GLY A 253 9.47 -10.72 -10.94
C GLY A 253 10.50 -11.71 -11.48
N PHE A 254 10.87 -11.57 -12.76
CA PHE A 254 11.90 -12.43 -13.39
C PHE A 254 13.31 -11.87 -13.23
N THR A 255 13.41 -10.65 -12.77
CA THR A 255 14.67 -10.02 -12.48
C THR A 255 14.62 -9.52 -11.05
N TYR A 256 15.59 -9.86 -10.27
CA TYR A 256 15.71 -9.45 -8.87
C TYR A 256 15.88 -7.94 -8.83
N GLY A 257 14.78 -7.28 -8.60
CA GLY A 257 14.53 -5.97 -9.10
C GLY A 257 14.90 -4.83 -8.24
N CYS A 258 15.74 -4.89 -7.26
CA CYS A 258 16.16 -3.66 -6.58
C CYS A 258 17.17 -2.83 -7.38
N GLY A 259 17.45 -3.18 -8.62
CA GLY A 259 18.53 -2.55 -9.36
C GLY A 259 19.91 -2.82 -8.75
N LEU A 260 19.98 -3.71 -7.78
CA LEU A 260 21.12 -3.96 -6.92
C LEU A 260 21.76 -5.29 -7.28
N GLY A 261 22.70 -5.28 -8.16
CA GLY A 261 23.85 -6.17 -8.21
C GLY A 261 23.67 -7.69 -8.21
N GLY A 262 22.47 -8.22 -8.24
CA GLY A 262 22.21 -9.65 -8.20
C GLY A 262 21.97 -10.27 -9.57
N GLY A 263 22.96 -10.25 -10.47
CA GLY A 263 22.85 -10.96 -11.75
C GLY A 263 22.00 -10.29 -12.82
N TYR A 264 21.65 -9.03 -12.62
CA TYR A 264 20.88 -8.23 -13.56
C TYR A 264 21.79 -7.56 -14.59
N ASP A 265 21.52 -7.76 -15.86
CA ASP A 265 22.32 -7.22 -16.97
C ASP A 265 22.05 -5.74 -17.29
N GLY A 266 21.35 -5.03 -16.42
CA GLY A 266 21.00 -3.62 -16.57
C GLY A 266 19.81 -3.33 -17.50
N LYS A 267 19.15 -4.33 -18.07
CA LYS A 267 18.19 -4.15 -19.16
C LYS A 267 16.72 -3.97 -18.76
N GLY A 268 16.42 -3.69 -17.50
CA GLY A 268 15.04 -3.54 -17.00
C GLY A 268 14.43 -4.86 -16.51
N GLY A 269 13.33 -4.79 -15.77
CA GLY A 269 12.73 -5.94 -15.09
C GLY A 269 11.30 -6.21 -15.49
N PHE A 270 11.00 -7.48 -15.81
CA PHE A 270 9.62 -7.93 -15.95
C PHE A 270 9.05 -8.31 -14.61
N GLN A 271 7.85 -7.81 -14.33
CA GLN A 271 7.15 -8.00 -13.08
C GLN A 271 5.70 -8.39 -13.36
N TYR A 272 5.06 -9.05 -12.42
CA TYR A 272 3.66 -9.43 -12.51
C TYR A 272 2.95 -9.23 -11.18
N SER A 273 1.64 -9.00 -11.27
CA SER A 273 0.77 -8.77 -10.12
C SER A 273 -0.60 -9.38 -10.35
N PRO A 274 -1.37 -9.73 -9.31
CA PRO A 274 -2.72 -10.23 -9.47
C PRO A 274 -3.62 -9.22 -10.20
N GLN A 275 -4.49 -9.70 -11.09
CA GLN A 275 -5.51 -8.86 -11.72
C GLN A 275 -6.59 -8.49 -10.70
N ILE A 276 -6.73 -7.21 -10.35
CA ILE A 276 -7.59 -6.77 -9.25
C ILE A 276 -9.06 -7.16 -9.42
N TYR A 277 -9.60 -7.17 -10.62
CA TYR A 277 -10.99 -7.55 -10.86
C TYR A 277 -11.29 -9.02 -10.54
N LYS A 278 -10.26 -9.89 -10.51
CA LYS A 278 -10.40 -11.28 -10.04
C LYS A 278 -10.56 -11.38 -8.51
N MET A 279 -10.28 -10.31 -7.81
CA MET A 279 -10.43 -10.20 -6.36
C MET A 279 -11.79 -9.61 -5.95
N ALA A 280 -12.72 -9.40 -6.90
CA ALA A 280 -14.00 -8.75 -6.66
C ALA A 280 -14.81 -9.40 -5.52
N ASP A 281 -14.88 -10.74 -5.50
CA ASP A 281 -15.60 -11.45 -4.43
C ASP A 281 -14.94 -11.29 -3.06
N LEU A 282 -13.60 -11.25 -3.02
CA LEU A 282 -12.85 -11.02 -1.79
C LEU A 282 -13.06 -9.59 -1.28
N ILE A 283 -13.06 -8.62 -2.19
CA ILE A 283 -13.34 -7.21 -1.88
C ILE A 283 -14.74 -7.09 -1.30
N LYS A 284 -15.73 -7.70 -1.94
CA LYS A 284 -17.12 -7.73 -1.48
C LYS A 284 -17.27 -8.34 -0.08
N GLN A 285 -16.54 -9.42 0.21
CA GLN A 285 -16.54 -10.02 1.55
C GLN A 285 -15.99 -9.05 2.60
N ALA A 286 -14.92 -8.32 2.29
CA ALA A 286 -14.34 -7.34 3.20
C ALA A 286 -15.28 -6.14 3.42
N GLU A 287 -15.94 -5.66 2.37
CA GLU A 287 -16.95 -4.59 2.46
C GLU A 287 -18.14 -4.99 3.32
N ASN A 288 -18.69 -6.19 3.10
CA ASN A 288 -19.80 -6.72 3.90
C ASN A 288 -19.42 -6.83 5.38
N PHE A 289 -18.24 -7.40 5.68
CA PHE A 289 -17.73 -7.46 7.05
C PHE A 289 -17.64 -6.06 7.68
N LEU A 290 -17.15 -5.07 6.94
CA LEU A 290 -17.05 -3.70 7.44
C LEU A 290 -18.42 -3.09 7.75
N VAL A 291 -19.43 -3.32 6.88
CA VAL A 291 -20.80 -2.86 7.10
C VAL A 291 -21.39 -3.46 8.38
N GLU A 292 -21.21 -4.77 8.59
CA GLU A 292 -21.64 -5.47 9.81
C GLU A 292 -20.92 -4.91 11.05
N GLN A 293 -19.62 -4.70 10.96
CA GLN A 293 -18.81 -4.14 12.04
C GLN A 293 -19.28 -2.75 12.44
N ILE A 294 -19.53 -1.85 11.48
CA ILE A 294 -20.04 -0.51 11.74
C ILE A 294 -21.43 -0.58 12.41
N ALA A 295 -22.32 -1.45 11.94
CA ALA A 295 -23.64 -1.62 12.55
C ALA A 295 -23.55 -2.09 14.01
N MET A 296 -22.62 -2.98 14.33
CA MET A 296 -22.36 -3.40 15.72
C MET A 296 -21.81 -2.26 16.57
N GLU A 297 -20.86 -1.49 16.06
CA GLU A 297 -20.28 -0.33 16.74
C GLU A 297 -21.35 0.72 17.06
N ASP A 298 -22.24 1.04 16.09
CA ASP A 298 -23.35 1.98 16.25
C ASP A 298 -24.37 1.50 17.30
N SER A 299 -24.70 0.21 17.28
CA SER A 299 -25.61 -0.41 18.24
C SER A 299 -25.03 -0.34 19.67
N ALA A 300 -23.76 -0.66 19.82
CA ALA A 300 -23.06 -0.56 21.09
C ALA A 300 -22.99 0.89 21.61
N ALA A 301 -22.71 1.84 20.71
CA ALA A 301 -22.69 3.25 21.05
C ALA A 301 -24.07 3.76 21.52
N LYS A 302 -25.16 3.38 20.84
CA LYS A 302 -26.55 3.70 21.25
C LYS A 302 -26.88 3.10 22.61
N ALA A 303 -26.58 1.81 22.83
CA ALA A 303 -26.82 1.14 24.11
C ALA A 303 -26.06 1.82 25.26
N LYS A 304 -24.81 2.25 25.03
CA LYS A 304 -24.01 2.99 26.00
C LYS A 304 -24.61 4.36 26.32
N GLN A 305 -25.11 5.07 25.30
CA GLN A 305 -25.78 6.36 25.49
C GLN A 305 -27.07 6.21 26.30
N GLU A 306 -27.89 5.20 25.99
CA GLU A 306 -29.12 4.92 26.74
C GLU A 306 -28.82 4.54 28.19
N ALA A 307 -27.82 3.68 28.41
CA ALA A 307 -27.37 3.34 29.76
C ALA A 307 -26.89 4.57 30.55
N ALA A 308 -26.18 5.48 29.87
CA ALA A 308 -25.71 6.73 30.48
C ALA A 308 -26.87 7.69 30.85
N LYS A 309 -27.98 7.64 30.12
CA LYS A 309 -29.21 8.45 30.40
C LYS A 309 -30.14 7.81 31.43
N LYS A 310 -29.95 6.53 31.75
CA LYS A 310 -30.83 5.78 32.65
C LYS A 310 -30.77 6.38 34.05
N LYS A 311 -31.94 6.90 34.53
CA LYS A 311 -32.09 7.38 35.88
C LYS A 311 -32.14 6.22 36.85
N THR A 312 -31.42 6.34 37.96
CA THR A 312 -31.46 5.40 39.07
C THR A 312 -32.02 6.10 40.31
N THR A 313 -32.66 5.35 41.17
CA THR A 313 -33.20 5.85 42.44
C THR A 313 -32.36 5.34 43.60
N ILE A 314 -31.89 6.24 44.43
CA ILE A 314 -31.24 5.89 45.69
C ILE A 314 -32.11 6.36 46.88
N THR A 315 -32.03 5.65 47.99
CA THR A 315 -32.64 6.06 49.23
C THR A 315 -31.58 6.76 50.09
N CYS A 316 -31.90 7.98 50.50
CA CYS A 316 -31.04 8.81 51.37
C CYS A 316 -31.69 8.93 52.75
N VAL A 317 -30.92 8.76 53.84
CA VAL A 317 -31.41 8.79 55.20
C VAL A 317 -30.68 9.85 56.02
N LYS A 318 -31.45 10.52 56.92
CA LYS A 318 -30.95 11.45 57.94
C LYS A 318 -31.73 11.17 59.25
N GLY A 319 -31.09 10.48 60.20
CA GLY A 319 -31.79 9.97 61.40
C GLY A 319 -32.93 8.99 61.00
N LYS A 320 -34.14 9.29 61.45
CA LYS A 320 -35.33 8.50 61.13
C LYS A 320 -36.03 8.91 59.79
N ILE A 321 -35.51 9.94 59.10
CA ILE A 321 -36.11 10.45 57.86
C ILE A 321 -35.41 9.79 56.67
N SER A 322 -36.21 9.22 55.72
CA SER A 322 -35.73 8.69 54.46
C SER A 322 -36.30 9.50 53.27
N LYS A 323 -35.48 9.69 52.21
CA LYS A 323 -35.86 10.40 50.99
C LYS A 323 -35.35 9.62 49.78
N LYS A 324 -36.17 9.39 48.78
CA LYS A 324 -35.77 8.81 47.48
C LYS A 324 -35.31 9.94 46.56
N VAL A 325 -34.17 9.75 45.93
CA VAL A 325 -33.58 10.65 44.94
C VAL A 325 -33.41 9.89 43.64
N THR A 326 -34.07 10.35 42.60
CA THR A 326 -33.99 9.76 41.26
C THR A 326 -33.30 10.74 40.31
N ALA A 327 -32.16 10.32 39.73
CA ALA A 327 -31.39 11.09 38.76
C ALA A 327 -30.50 10.15 37.95
N VAL A 328 -29.87 10.64 36.86
CA VAL A 328 -28.87 9.89 36.10
C VAL A 328 -27.67 9.49 36.97
N LYS A 329 -27.26 10.36 37.88
CA LYS A 329 -26.22 10.08 38.90
C LYS A 329 -26.72 10.63 40.26
N PRO A 330 -27.66 9.95 40.96
CA PRO A 330 -28.27 10.49 42.14
C PRO A 330 -27.24 10.64 43.27
N LYS A 331 -27.26 11.79 43.88
CA LYS A 331 -26.50 12.09 45.11
C LYS A 331 -27.46 12.46 46.23
N CYS A 332 -27.15 12.04 47.40
CA CYS A 332 -27.95 12.45 48.57
C CYS A 332 -27.81 13.96 48.83
N PRO A 333 -28.92 14.64 49.19
CA PRO A 333 -28.88 16.02 49.61
C PRO A 333 -27.95 16.22 50.85
N ALA A 334 -27.54 17.47 51.08
CA ALA A 334 -26.69 17.81 52.22
C ALA A 334 -27.27 17.30 53.52
N GLY A 335 -26.44 16.63 54.34
CA GLY A 335 -26.86 16.05 55.59
C GLY A 335 -27.56 14.68 55.54
N TYR A 336 -27.80 14.12 54.31
CA TYR A 336 -28.31 12.76 54.15
C TYR A 336 -27.17 11.81 53.71
N LYS A 337 -27.23 10.57 54.13
CA LYS A 337 -26.32 9.49 53.71
C LYS A 337 -27.10 8.47 52.87
N LYS A 338 -26.46 7.88 51.90
CA LYS A 338 -27.04 6.78 51.10
C LYS A 338 -27.26 5.58 52.03
N LYS A 339 -28.47 5.01 52.02
CA LYS A 339 -28.83 3.81 52.74
C LYS A 339 -28.18 2.60 52.09
#